data_955b6255d776a30caf3fda804f4f16ef
#
_entry.id   955b6255d776a30caf3fda804f4f16ef
#
_cell.length_a   1.000
_cell.length_b   1.000
_cell.length_c   1.000
_cell.angle_alpha   90.00
_cell.angle_beta   90.00
_cell.angle_gamma   90.00
#
_symmetry.space_group_name_H-M   'P 1'
#
loop_
_entity.id
_entity.type
_entity.pdbx_description
1 polymer ?
#
loop_
_entity_poly.entity_id
_entity_poly.type
_entity_poly.pdbx_seq_one_letter_code
_entity_poly.pdbx_strand_id
1 'polypeptide(L)'
;LKRMSEVIKDELPNQKFAVSSGPTLAKEVLMGYPTAASVASDDIETAKAVQKMLTVKDKFRLYTNTDMIGVELGGSLKNVIAIAAGFLDEMNFGDNSKGALLARGMAEIARVAVQLGANPSTMWGLSGMGDLIATCSSHLSRNNTVGRMLAQGKKIDDILADLGSVAEGVKTSKAVCELSEKLNIETPISNAIYKAVYSKEKSKEIFLNLMNRELKGEEEFIKKNS
;
A
#
# COMPACT_ATOMS: atom_id res chain seq x y z
N LEU A 1 2.00 13.33 -10.91
CA LEU A 1 1.27 12.24 -10.24
C LEU A 1 -0.07 12.78 -9.74
N LYS A 2 -1.16 12.09 -10.03
CA LYS A 2 -2.50 12.41 -9.54
C LYS A 2 -3.10 11.18 -8.86
N ARG A 3 -3.84 11.39 -7.77
CA ARG A 3 -4.71 10.37 -7.18
C ARG A 3 -5.93 10.17 -8.06
N MET A 4 -6.60 9.03 -7.95
CA MET A 4 -7.78 8.73 -8.77
C MET A 4 -8.92 9.70 -8.49
N SER A 5 -9.08 10.12 -7.22
CA SER A 5 -10.05 11.15 -6.85
C SER A 5 -9.81 12.50 -7.53
N GLU A 6 -8.55 12.87 -7.75
CA GLU A 6 -8.19 14.11 -8.47
C GLU A 6 -8.52 13.98 -9.96
N VAL A 7 -8.26 12.81 -10.55
CA VAL A 7 -8.65 12.54 -11.95
C VAL A 7 -10.17 12.59 -12.10
N ILE A 8 -10.92 11.99 -11.19
CA ILE A 8 -12.39 12.02 -11.21
C ILE A 8 -12.91 13.45 -11.08
N LYS A 9 -12.33 14.26 -10.20
CA LYS A 9 -12.71 15.68 -10.05
C LYS A 9 -12.47 16.50 -11.32
N ASP A 10 -11.38 16.21 -12.03
CA ASP A 10 -11.08 16.91 -13.30
C ASP A 10 -12.07 16.54 -14.41
N GLU A 11 -12.40 15.26 -14.54
CA GLU A 11 -13.27 14.75 -15.60
C GLU A 11 -14.77 14.93 -15.28
N LEU A 12 -15.13 14.89 -13.99
CA LEU A 12 -16.53 14.93 -13.51
C LEU A 12 -16.66 15.92 -12.35
N PRO A 13 -16.44 17.23 -12.56
CA PRO A 13 -16.31 18.22 -11.49
C PRO A 13 -17.57 18.40 -10.62
N ASN A 14 -18.75 18.08 -11.16
CA ASN A 14 -20.04 18.26 -10.48
C ASN A 14 -20.61 16.97 -9.87
N GLN A 15 -19.86 15.85 -9.95
CA GLN A 15 -20.36 14.58 -9.44
C GLN A 15 -19.92 14.35 -7.99
N LYS A 16 -20.85 13.84 -7.18
CA LYS A 16 -20.52 13.32 -5.85
C LYS A 16 -19.93 11.90 -6.01
N PHE A 17 -18.83 11.64 -5.34
CA PHE A 17 -18.20 10.33 -5.35
C PHE A 17 -17.58 9.99 -4.00
N ALA A 18 -17.31 8.74 -3.80
CA ALA A 18 -16.57 8.23 -2.65
C ALA A 18 -15.49 7.26 -3.10
N VAL A 19 -14.44 7.17 -2.31
CA VAL A 19 -13.35 6.19 -2.48
C VAL A 19 -13.48 5.11 -1.42
N SER A 20 -13.15 3.87 -1.77
CA SER A 20 -13.17 2.76 -0.82
C SER A 20 -11.86 1.99 -0.87
N SER A 21 -11.32 1.65 0.30
CA SER A 21 -10.14 0.82 0.46
C SER A 21 -10.18 0.06 1.78
N GLY A 22 -9.47 -1.07 1.84
CA GLY A 22 -9.41 -1.92 3.01
C GLY A 22 -9.01 -3.36 2.66
N PRO A 23 -8.96 -4.27 3.64
CA PRO A 23 -8.63 -5.68 3.44
C PRO A 23 -9.75 -6.38 2.67
N THR A 24 -9.76 -6.23 1.35
CA THR A 24 -10.82 -6.71 0.45
C THR A 24 -10.26 -7.58 -0.68
N LEU A 25 -9.58 -8.67 -0.32
CA LEU A 25 -9.11 -9.64 -1.29
C LEU A 25 -10.30 -10.21 -2.09
N ALA A 26 -10.34 -9.95 -3.39
CA ALA A 26 -11.52 -10.22 -4.23
C ALA A 26 -12.03 -11.65 -4.14
N LYS A 27 -11.14 -12.65 -4.08
CA LYS A 27 -11.53 -14.06 -3.94
C LYS A 27 -12.26 -14.33 -2.61
N GLU A 28 -11.81 -13.74 -1.51
CA GLU A 28 -12.42 -13.91 -0.18
C GLU A 28 -13.78 -13.22 -0.12
N VAL A 29 -13.90 -12.02 -0.68
CA VAL A 29 -15.18 -11.30 -0.79
C VAL A 29 -16.18 -12.12 -1.60
N LEU A 30 -15.77 -12.68 -2.74
CA LEU A 30 -16.63 -13.52 -3.59
C LEU A 30 -17.04 -14.82 -2.90
N MET A 31 -16.20 -15.39 -2.03
CA MET A 31 -16.54 -16.55 -1.19
C MET A 31 -17.49 -16.18 -0.03
N GLY A 32 -17.77 -14.89 0.16
CA GLY A 32 -18.66 -14.41 1.22
C GLY A 32 -18.02 -14.40 2.61
N TYR A 33 -16.68 -14.36 2.69
CA TYR A 33 -15.99 -14.25 3.99
C TYR A 33 -16.25 -12.87 4.59
N PRO A 34 -16.41 -12.79 5.93
CA PRO A 34 -16.61 -11.51 6.62
C PRO A 34 -15.49 -10.53 6.30
N THR A 35 -15.87 -9.41 5.72
CA THR A 35 -14.92 -8.40 5.21
C THR A 35 -15.33 -7.02 5.71
N ALA A 36 -14.36 -6.17 6.01
CA ALA A 36 -14.60 -4.78 6.37
C ALA A 36 -13.68 -3.85 5.57
N ALA A 37 -14.20 -2.68 5.18
CA ALA A 37 -13.44 -1.66 4.47
C ALA A 37 -13.84 -0.26 4.91
N SER A 38 -13.02 0.74 4.56
CA SER A 38 -13.34 2.16 4.69
C SER A 38 -13.98 2.69 3.41
N VAL A 39 -14.93 3.60 3.56
CA VAL A 39 -15.46 4.42 2.47
C VAL A 39 -15.34 5.89 2.86
N ALA A 40 -14.68 6.69 2.02
CA ALA A 40 -14.43 8.10 2.29
C ALA A 40 -14.97 9.01 1.19
N SER A 41 -15.46 10.17 1.60
CA SER A 41 -15.88 11.26 0.71
C SER A 41 -15.64 12.59 1.42
N ASP A 42 -15.43 13.67 0.64
CA ASP A 42 -15.39 15.03 1.16
C ASP A 42 -16.77 15.45 1.75
N ASP A 43 -17.85 14.81 1.30
CA ASP A 43 -19.21 14.95 1.83
C ASP A 43 -19.58 13.67 2.61
N ILE A 44 -19.69 13.80 3.93
CA ILE A 44 -19.99 12.66 4.82
C ILE A 44 -21.33 11.98 4.49
N GLU A 45 -22.32 12.72 3.98
CA GLU A 45 -23.60 12.13 3.60
C GLU A 45 -23.46 11.24 2.36
N THR A 46 -22.58 11.60 1.44
CA THR A 46 -22.21 10.73 0.33
C THR A 46 -21.53 9.44 0.82
N ALA A 47 -20.59 9.54 1.77
CA ALA A 47 -19.96 8.35 2.36
C ALA A 47 -20.98 7.45 3.07
N LYS A 48 -21.93 8.03 3.83
CA LYS A 48 -23.01 7.28 4.49
C LYS A 48 -23.97 6.63 3.49
N ALA A 49 -24.30 7.31 2.40
CA ALA A 49 -25.14 6.74 1.35
C ALA A 49 -24.50 5.51 0.71
N VAL A 50 -23.21 5.61 0.36
CA VAL A 50 -22.43 4.47 -0.19
C VAL A 50 -22.29 3.35 0.85
N GLN A 51 -22.00 3.69 2.10
CA GLN A 51 -21.96 2.72 3.21
C GLN A 51 -23.25 1.90 3.28
N LYS A 52 -24.41 2.58 3.29
CA LYS A 52 -25.72 1.93 3.34
C LYS A 52 -26.00 1.06 2.12
N MET A 53 -25.58 1.51 0.94
CA MET A 53 -25.81 0.82 -0.33
C MET A 53 -25.00 -0.47 -0.44
N LEU A 54 -23.74 -0.45 -0.02
CA LEU A 54 -22.80 -1.55 -0.24
C LEU A 54 -22.60 -2.47 0.98
N THR A 55 -23.09 -2.09 2.18
CA THR A 55 -22.99 -2.97 3.35
C THR A 55 -23.94 -4.15 3.19
N VAL A 56 -23.40 -5.37 3.30
CA VAL A 56 -24.15 -6.61 3.28
C VAL A 56 -24.02 -7.26 4.65
N LYS A 57 -25.18 -7.50 5.30
CA LYS A 57 -25.21 -8.11 6.64
C LYS A 57 -24.39 -9.40 6.67
N ASP A 58 -23.60 -9.55 7.72
CA ASP A 58 -22.75 -10.71 8.03
C ASP A 58 -21.63 -11.00 7.00
N LYS A 59 -21.50 -10.19 5.92
CA LYS A 59 -20.52 -10.43 4.85
C LYS A 59 -19.61 -9.25 4.58
N PHE A 60 -20.17 -8.06 4.35
CA PHE A 60 -19.38 -6.90 3.95
C PHE A 60 -19.80 -5.66 4.74
N ARG A 61 -18.89 -5.13 5.55
CA ARG A 61 -19.15 -3.97 6.40
C ARG A 61 -18.27 -2.79 6.01
N LEU A 62 -18.89 -1.66 5.72
CA LEU A 62 -18.19 -0.41 5.47
C LEU A 62 -18.19 0.51 6.69
N TYR A 63 -17.09 1.22 6.88
CA TYR A 63 -16.91 2.28 7.87
C TYR A 63 -16.66 3.60 7.16
N THR A 64 -17.42 4.63 7.50
CA THR A 64 -17.27 5.96 6.89
C THR A 64 -16.01 6.66 7.37
N ASN A 65 -15.40 7.44 6.48
CA ASN A 65 -14.25 8.29 6.75
C ASN A 65 -14.42 9.62 5.97
N THR A 66 -13.80 10.69 6.42
CA THR A 66 -13.76 11.98 5.72
C THR A 66 -12.42 12.26 5.07
N ASP A 67 -11.41 11.42 5.32
CA ASP A 67 -10.06 11.52 4.77
C ASP A 67 -9.92 10.68 3.49
N MET A 68 -10.36 11.22 2.36
CA MET A 68 -10.20 10.55 1.06
C MET A 68 -8.73 10.35 0.70
N ILE A 69 -7.87 11.31 1.04
CA ILE A 69 -6.43 11.25 0.74
C ILE A 69 -5.81 10.03 1.42
N GLY A 70 -6.05 9.89 2.72
CA GLY A 70 -5.52 8.78 3.50
C GLY A 70 -6.05 7.42 3.05
N VAL A 71 -7.33 7.32 2.73
CA VAL A 71 -7.94 6.07 2.24
C VAL A 71 -7.34 5.64 0.90
N GLU A 72 -7.15 6.56 -0.06
CA GLU A 72 -6.52 6.26 -1.35
C GLU A 72 -5.04 5.89 -1.22
N LEU A 73 -4.28 6.68 -0.44
CA LEU A 73 -2.84 6.47 -0.32
C LEU A 73 -2.51 5.19 0.46
N GLY A 74 -3.25 4.89 1.54
CA GLY A 74 -3.11 3.63 2.26
C GLY A 74 -3.28 2.43 1.35
N GLY A 75 -4.37 2.40 0.58
CA GLY A 75 -4.68 1.32 -0.36
C GLY A 75 -3.70 1.21 -1.54
N SER A 76 -3.07 2.31 -1.94
CA SER A 76 -2.11 2.30 -3.07
C SER A 76 -0.70 1.95 -2.63
N LEU A 77 -0.21 2.58 -1.56
CA LEU A 77 1.19 2.46 -1.12
C LEU A 77 1.50 1.09 -0.50
N LYS A 78 0.52 0.44 0.15
CA LYS A 78 0.68 -0.92 0.69
C LYS A 78 1.20 -1.93 -0.33
N ASN A 79 0.85 -1.75 -1.60
CA ASN A 79 1.20 -2.67 -2.67
C ASN A 79 2.72 -2.76 -2.87
N VAL A 80 3.46 -1.69 -2.61
CA VAL A 80 4.93 -1.68 -2.64
C VAL A 80 5.48 -2.52 -1.49
N ILE A 81 4.94 -2.34 -0.27
CA ILE A 81 5.35 -3.11 0.89
C ILE A 81 5.03 -4.60 0.73
N ALA A 82 3.92 -4.92 0.04
CA ALA A 82 3.55 -6.31 -0.24
C ALA A 82 4.56 -7.02 -1.16
N ILE A 83 5.23 -6.30 -2.07
CA ILE A 83 6.35 -6.85 -2.86
C ILE A 83 7.50 -7.21 -1.91
N ALA A 84 7.87 -6.31 -0.98
CA ALA A 84 8.91 -6.58 0.00
C ALA A 84 8.55 -7.78 0.89
N ALA A 85 7.29 -7.91 1.33
CA ALA A 85 6.84 -9.04 2.12
C ALA A 85 6.99 -10.37 1.37
N GLY A 86 6.61 -10.42 0.09
CA GLY A 86 6.80 -11.60 -0.73
C GLY A 86 8.26 -11.99 -0.90
N PHE A 87 9.16 -11.00 -1.02
CA PHE A 87 10.60 -11.25 -1.06
C PHE A 87 11.09 -11.89 0.26
N LEU A 88 10.71 -11.37 1.42
CA LEU A 88 11.08 -11.93 2.72
C LEU A 88 10.53 -13.36 2.90
N ASP A 89 9.29 -13.61 2.46
CA ASP A 89 8.66 -14.92 2.53
C ASP A 89 9.44 -15.96 1.75
N GLU A 90 9.86 -15.65 0.52
CA GLU A 90 10.64 -16.57 -0.32
C GLU A 90 12.06 -16.81 0.22
N MET A 91 12.66 -15.78 0.82
CA MET A 91 13.98 -15.88 1.45
C MET A 91 13.95 -16.58 2.81
N ASN A 92 12.79 -16.95 3.33
CA ASN A 92 12.59 -17.57 4.65
C ASN A 92 13.24 -16.77 5.80
N PHE A 93 13.10 -15.43 5.77
CA PHE A 93 13.68 -14.56 6.82
C PHE A 93 12.88 -14.55 8.14
N GLY A 94 11.74 -15.25 8.19
CA GLY A 94 10.95 -15.49 9.39
C GLY A 94 10.04 -14.33 9.78
N ASP A 95 9.25 -14.57 10.84
CA ASP A 95 8.16 -13.69 11.26
C ASP A 95 8.66 -12.37 11.89
N ASN A 96 9.81 -12.38 12.55
CA ASN A 96 10.40 -11.15 13.11
C ASN A 96 10.71 -10.14 12.00
N SER A 97 11.30 -10.57 10.90
CA SER A 97 11.61 -9.71 9.75
C SER A 97 10.33 -9.21 9.08
N LYS A 98 9.30 -10.04 8.99
CA LYS A 98 8.00 -9.68 8.45
C LYS A 98 7.29 -8.66 9.35
N GLY A 99 7.28 -8.85 10.68
CA GLY A 99 6.75 -7.90 11.64
C GLY A 99 7.45 -6.55 11.56
N ALA A 100 8.78 -6.54 11.52
CA ALA A 100 9.58 -5.33 11.34
C ALA A 100 9.27 -4.62 10.01
N LEU A 101 9.15 -5.38 8.90
CA LEU A 101 8.77 -4.83 7.59
C LEU A 101 7.40 -4.15 7.63
N LEU A 102 6.39 -4.78 8.25
CA LEU A 102 5.04 -4.22 8.33
C LEU A 102 5.03 -2.92 9.14
N ALA A 103 5.69 -2.91 10.32
CA ALA A 103 5.78 -1.72 11.17
C ALA A 103 6.51 -0.56 10.45
N ARG A 104 7.68 -0.84 9.86
CA ARG A 104 8.48 0.18 9.15
C ARG A 104 7.83 0.59 7.84
N GLY A 105 7.17 -0.34 7.12
CA GLY A 105 6.41 -0.06 5.92
C GLY A 105 5.22 0.85 6.18
N MET A 106 4.47 0.62 7.28
CA MET A 106 3.39 1.51 7.69
C MET A 106 3.91 2.90 8.06
N ALA A 107 5.03 2.99 8.76
CA ALA A 107 5.66 4.28 9.07
C ALA A 107 6.06 5.05 7.79
N GLU A 108 6.55 4.36 6.77
CA GLU A 108 6.89 4.94 5.47
C GLU A 108 5.63 5.42 4.73
N ILE A 109 4.58 4.59 4.68
CA ILE A 109 3.28 4.95 4.09
C ILE A 109 2.70 6.17 4.80
N ALA A 110 2.68 6.18 6.14
CA ALA A 110 2.15 7.28 6.93
C ALA A 110 2.90 8.58 6.66
N ARG A 111 4.23 8.52 6.57
CA ARG A 111 5.07 9.70 6.28
C ARG A 111 4.72 10.32 4.93
N VAL A 112 4.61 9.51 3.88
CA VAL A 112 4.22 9.98 2.55
C VAL A 112 2.79 10.51 2.55
N ALA A 113 1.86 9.78 3.13
CA ALA A 113 0.44 10.15 3.15
C ALA A 113 0.18 11.46 3.92
N VAL A 114 0.79 11.63 5.10
CA VAL A 114 0.66 12.84 5.92
C VAL A 114 1.24 14.06 5.21
N GLN A 115 2.37 13.91 4.52
CA GLN A 115 2.96 15.00 3.75
C GLN A 115 2.07 15.43 2.58
N LEU A 116 1.23 14.53 2.07
CA LEU A 116 0.22 14.82 1.05
C LEU A 116 -1.13 15.27 1.63
N GLY A 117 -1.23 15.48 2.93
CA GLY A 117 -2.41 16.01 3.61
C GLY A 117 -3.35 14.97 4.20
N ALA A 118 -2.97 13.69 4.25
CA ALA A 118 -3.76 12.66 4.92
C ALA A 118 -3.76 12.84 6.45
N ASN A 119 -4.83 12.39 7.09
CA ASN A 119 -4.90 12.30 8.54
C ASN A 119 -4.06 11.08 9.02
N PRO A 120 -3.09 11.27 9.94
CA PRO A 120 -2.30 10.17 10.46
C PRO A 120 -3.12 9.02 11.04
N SER A 121 -4.28 9.31 11.66
CA SER A 121 -5.14 8.28 12.24
C SER A 121 -5.73 7.32 11.20
N THR A 122 -5.93 7.76 9.96
CA THR A 122 -6.43 6.92 8.87
C THR A 122 -5.49 5.75 8.56
N MET A 123 -4.18 5.96 8.77
CA MET A 123 -3.17 4.94 8.53
C MET A 123 -3.28 3.74 9.47
N TRP A 124 -3.83 3.92 10.67
CA TRP A 124 -4.07 2.84 11.64
C TRP A 124 -5.40 2.11 11.42
N GLY A 125 -6.22 2.60 10.49
CA GLY A 125 -7.51 2.05 10.14
C GLY A 125 -7.46 0.91 9.12
N LEU A 126 -8.65 0.59 8.57
CA LEU A 126 -8.84 -0.50 7.59
C LEU A 126 -8.08 -0.26 6.29
N SER A 127 -8.09 0.97 5.76
CA SER A 127 -7.40 1.32 4.50
C SER A 127 -5.88 1.42 4.62
N GLY A 128 -5.35 1.59 5.85
CA GLY A 128 -3.92 1.59 6.14
C GLY A 128 -3.45 0.23 6.65
N MET A 129 -3.33 0.12 7.98
CA MET A 129 -2.78 -1.08 8.66
C MET A 129 -3.56 -2.36 8.32
N GLY A 130 -4.90 -2.30 8.29
CA GLY A 130 -5.73 -3.47 7.99
C GLY A 130 -5.43 -4.04 6.61
N ASP A 131 -5.41 -3.19 5.60
CA ASP A 131 -5.16 -3.58 4.21
C ASP A 131 -3.69 -3.98 3.97
N LEU A 132 -2.75 -3.32 4.65
CA LEU A 132 -1.34 -3.68 4.63
C LEU A 132 -1.12 -5.11 5.14
N ILE A 133 -1.65 -5.43 6.32
CA ILE A 133 -1.50 -6.76 6.93
C ILE A 133 -2.11 -7.83 6.01
N ALA A 134 -3.34 -7.65 5.57
CA ALA A 134 -4.03 -8.61 4.70
C ALA A 134 -3.26 -8.85 3.39
N THR A 135 -2.80 -7.77 2.75
CA THR A 135 -2.12 -7.85 1.46
C THR A 135 -0.72 -8.49 1.57
N CYS A 136 0.03 -8.19 2.64
CA CYS A 136 1.36 -8.74 2.88
C CYS A 136 1.33 -10.20 3.37
N SER A 137 0.26 -10.63 4.04
CA SER A 137 0.13 -11.99 4.57
C SER A 137 -0.50 -12.98 3.58
N SER A 138 -1.14 -12.48 2.53
CA SER A 138 -1.90 -13.32 1.62
C SER A 138 -1.09 -13.78 0.41
N HIS A 139 -1.12 -15.08 0.16
CA HIS A 139 -0.62 -15.68 -1.09
C HIS A 139 -1.49 -15.32 -2.31
N LEU A 140 -2.68 -14.77 -2.10
CA LEU A 140 -3.54 -14.26 -3.17
C LEU A 140 -3.09 -12.90 -3.70
N SER A 141 -2.15 -12.24 -3.00
CA SER A 141 -1.63 -10.94 -3.41
C SER A 141 -0.67 -11.08 -4.60
N ARG A 142 -1.04 -10.47 -5.73
CA ARG A 142 -0.18 -10.39 -6.91
C ARG A 142 1.15 -9.69 -6.61
N ASN A 143 1.12 -8.66 -5.78
CA ASN A 143 2.33 -7.95 -5.37
C ASN A 143 3.25 -8.84 -4.51
N ASN A 144 2.69 -9.63 -3.58
CA ASN A 144 3.47 -10.62 -2.84
C ASN A 144 4.11 -11.65 -3.80
N THR A 145 3.36 -12.12 -4.81
CA THR A 145 3.89 -13.02 -5.84
C THR A 145 5.06 -12.40 -6.61
N VAL A 146 4.97 -11.12 -7.01
CA VAL A 146 6.11 -10.39 -7.64
C VAL A 146 7.34 -10.46 -6.73
N GLY A 147 7.18 -10.17 -5.44
CA GLY A 147 8.28 -10.19 -4.49
C GLY A 147 8.97 -11.57 -4.40
N ARG A 148 8.18 -12.64 -4.34
CA ARG A 148 8.70 -14.02 -4.35
C ARG A 148 9.50 -14.32 -5.60
N MET A 149 8.98 -13.98 -6.77
CA MET A 149 9.65 -14.23 -8.04
C MET A 149 10.93 -13.39 -8.20
N LEU A 150 10.96 -12.15 -7.68
CA LEU A 150 12.19 -11.33 -7.61
C LEU A 150 13.25 -11.99 -6.70
N ALA A 151 12.84 -12.59 -5.57
CA ALA A 151 13.74 -13.31 -4.68
C ALA A 151 14.36 -14.57 -5.35
N GLN A 152 13.62 -15.21 -6.25
CA GLN A 152 14.07 -16.30 -7.10
C GLN A 152 15.04 -15.85 -8.22
N GLY A 153 15.26 -14.54 -8.36
CA GLY A 153 16.14 -13.96 -9.36
C GLY A 153 15.52 -13.80 -10.75
N LYS A 154 14.19 -13.94 -10.89
CA LYS A 154 13.50 -13.69 -12.15
C LYS A 154 13.54 -12.20 -12.51
N LYS A 155 13.56 -11.90 -13.80
CA LYS A 155 13.46 -10.52 -14.31
C LYS A 155 12.02 -10.03 -14.27
N ILE A 156 11.84 -8.73 -14.06
CA ILE A 156 10.51 -8.15 -13.91
C ILE A 156 9.60 -8.38 -15.15
N ASP A 157 10.16 -8.32 -16.34
CA ASP A 157 9.38 -8.52 -17.58
C ASP A 157 8.85 -9.97 -17.67
N ASP A 158 9.65 -10.96 -17.28
CA ASP A 158 9.23 -12.37 -17.22
C ASP A 158 8.16 -12.57 -16.15
N ILE A 159 8.32 -11.91 -14.97
CA ILE A 159 7.34 -11.95 -13.88
C ILE A 159 5.99 -11.39 -14.31
N LEU A 160 5.99 -10.24 -14.98
CA LEU A 160 4.75 -9.61 -15.44
C LEU A 160 4.06 -10.42 -16.54
N ALA A 161 4.83 -11.08 -17.40
CA ALA A 161 4.29 -11.99 -18.41
C ALA A 161 3.66 -13.25 -17.76
N ASP A 162 4.35 -13.86 -16.78
CA ASP A 162 3.85 -15.04 -16.04
C ASP A 162 2.56 -14.74 -15.25
N LEU A 163 2.44 -13.54 -14.68
CA LEU A 163 1.27 -13.14 -13.90
C LEU A 163 0.01 -12.94 -14.74
N GLY A 164 0.14 -12.60 -16.02
CA GLY A 164 -0.99 -12.33 -16.92
C GLY A 164 -1.93 -11.20 -16.45
N SER A 165 -1.51 -10.41 -15.45
CA SER A 165 -2.30 -9.35 -14.83
C SER A 165 -1.41 -8.29 -14.17
N VAL A 166 -1.96 -7.08 -13.95
CA VAL A 166 -1.21 -5.96 -13.38
C VAL A 166 -0.91 -6.20 -11.90
N ALA A 167 0.37 -6.00 -11.52
CA ALA A 167 0.81 -5.84 -10.14
C ALA A 167 1.08 -4.33 -9.90
N GLU A 168 0.15 -3.68 -9.21
CA GLU A 168 0.15 -2.22 -9.05
C GLU A 168 1.40 -1.70 -8.33
N GLY A 169 1.92 -2.45 -7.36
CA GLY A 169 3.10 -2.09 -6.58
C GLY A 169 4.34 -1.82 -7.42
N VAL A 170 4.45 -2.46 -8.59
CA VAL A 170 5.57 -2.24 -9.53
C VAL A 170 5.59 -0.79 -10.00
N LYS A 171 4.48 -0.29 -10.55
CA LYS A 171 4.37 1.10 -11.00
C LYS A 171 4.36 2.08 -9.83
N THR A 172 3.69 1.72 -8.73
CA THR A 172 3.62 2.53 -7.52
C THR A 172 5.00 2.75 -6.91
N SER A 173 5.92 1.79 -6.93
CA SER A 173 7.28 1.95 -6.41
C SER A 173 8.03 3.08 -7.13
N LYS A 174 7.91 3.18 -8.45
CA LYS A 174 8.47 4.29 -9.24
C LYS A 174 7.84 5.63 -8.84
N ALA A 175 6.52 5.68 -8.75
CA ALA A 175 5.79 6.88 -8.37
C ALA A 175 6.18 7.38 -6.97
N VAL A 176 6.34 6.47 -6.00
CA VAL A 176 6.78 6.80 -4.64
C VAL A 176 8.21 7.32 -4.64
N CYS A 177 9.11 6.72 -5.42
CA CYS A 177 10.50 7.17 -5.53
C CYS A 177 10.57 8.61 -6.06
N GLU A 178 9.91 8.91 -7.18
CA GLU A 178 9.82 10.25 -7.76
C GLU A 178 9.20 11.27 -6.79
N LEU A 179 8.16 10.86 -6.06
CA LEU A 179 7.47 11.70 -5.08
C LEU A 179 8.35 11.97 -3.86
N SER A 180 9.05 10.95 -3.36
CA SER A 180 9.94 11.07 -2.21
C SER A 180 11.10 12.03 -2.46
N GLU A 181 11.68 12.00 -3.66
CA GLU A 181 12.70 12.95 -4.09
C GLU A 181 12.14 14.38 -4.13
N LYS A 182 10.98 14.57 -4.77
CA LYS A 182 10.33 15.88 -4.89
C LYS A 182 9.96 16.51 -3.54
N LEU A 183 9.54 15.69 -2.58
CA LEU A 183 9.08 16.14 -1.26
C LEU A 183 10.15 16.03 -0.18
N ASN A 184 11.36 15.58 -0.53
CA ASN A 184 12.47 15.31 0.40
C ASN A 184 12.04 14.41 1.57
N ILE A 185 11.41 13.27 1.25
CA ILE A 185 10.91 12.28 2.20
C ILE A 185 11.73 10.99 2.10
N GLU A 186 12.16 10.42 3.22
CA GLU A 186 12.82 9.12 3.23
C GLU A 186 11.81 7.97 3.03
N THR A 187 11.99 7.20 1.93
CA THR A 187 11.20 6.02 1.61
C THR A 187 12.11 4.82 1.31
N PRO A 188 12.88 4.34 2.31
CA PRO A 188 13.92 3.34 2.08
C PRO A 188 13.39 2.01 1.54
N ILE A 189 12.23 1.54 2.01
CA ILE A 189 11.65 0.28 1.55
C ILE A 189 11.16 0.42 0.11
N SER A 190 10.42 1.49 -0.19
CA SER A 190 9.95 1.76 -1.56
C SER A 190 11.11 1.96 -2.54
N ASN A 191 12.17 2.65 -2.13
CA ASN A 191 13.38 2.79 -2.93
C ASN A 191 14.10 1.46 -3.18
N ALA A 192 14.13 0.56 -2.18
CA ALA A 192 14.69 -0.77 -2.35
C ALA A 192 13.86 -1.59 -3.36
N ILE A 193 12.54 -1.54 -3.29
CA ILE A 193 11.66 -2.18 -4.27
C ILE A 193 11.87 -1.59 -5.67
N TYR A 194 11.91 -0.25 -5.78
CA TYR A 194 12.19 0.41 -7.05
C TYR A 194 13.51 -0.08 -7.68
N LYS A 195 14.59 -0.15 -6.89
CA LYS A 195 15.87 -0.68 -7.35
C LYS A 195 15.78 -2.16 -7.74
N ALA A 196 15.13 -3.00 -6.94
CA ALA A 196 14.98 -4.42 -7.23
C ALA A 196 14.19 -4.68 -8.53
N VAL A 197 13.27 -3.78 -8.89
CA VAL A 197 12.46 -3.86 -10.12
C VAL A 197 13.18 -3.28 -11.33
N TYR A 198 13.84 -2.13 -11.19
CA TYR A 198 14.31 -1.32 -12.33
C TYR A 198 15.83 -1.24 -12.49
N SER A 199 16.63 -1.68 -11.50
CA SER A 199 18.07 -1.72 -11.61
C SER A 199 18.57 -3.12 -12.01
N LYS A 200 19.88 -3.20 -12.28
CA LYS A 200 20.58 -4.47 -12.54
C LYS A 200 21.20 -5.08 -11.27
N GLU A 201 21.02 -4.43 -10.13
CA GLU A 201 21.55 -4.91 -8.86
C GLU A 201 20.81 -6.18 -8.41
N LYS A 202 21.54 -7.06 -7.69
CA LYS A 202 20.90 -8.27 -7.15
C LYS A 202 19.93 -7.92 -6.05
N SER A 203 18.68 -8.31 -6.20
CA SER A 203 17.61 -8.00 -5.26
C SER A 203 17.96 -8.36 -3.81
N LYS A 204 18.66 -9.50 -3.59
CA LYS A 204 19.10 -9.91 -2.24
C LYS A 204 20.04 -8.90 -1.58
N GLU A 205 20.97 -8.33 -2.32
CA GLU A 205 21.92 -7.34 -1.81
C GLU A 205 21.19 -6.04 -1.46
N ILE A 206 20.23 -5.63 -2.29
CA ILE A 206 19.38 -4.43 -2.04
C ILE A 206 18.64 -4.58 -0.71
N PHE A 207 18.00 -5.72 -0.46
CA PHE A 207 17.24 -5.95 0.78
C PHE A 207 18.15 -6.05 2.02
N LEU A 208 19.31 -6.70 1.93
CA LEU A 208 20.26 -6.76 3.05
C LEU A 208 20.80 -5.37 3.40
N ASN A 209 20.97 -4.49 2.44
CA ASN A 209 21.40 -3.11 2.67
C ASN A 209 20.38 -2.28 3.50
N LEU A 210 19.10 -2.67 3.55
CA LEU A 210 18.14 -2.03 4.46
C LEU A 210 18.51 -2.22 5.93
N MET A 211 19.13 -3.36 6.30
CA MET A 211 19.58 -3.66 7.67
C MET A 211 20.86 -2.92 8.05
N ASN A 212 21.64 -2.48 7.05
CA ASN A 212 22.93 -1.80 7.24
C ASN A 212 22.82 -0.28 7.23
N ARG A 213 21.60 0.27 7.30
CA ARG A 213 21.37 1.70 7.37
C ARG A 213 21.83 2.28 8.71
N GLU A 214 22.08 3.59 8.73
CA GLU A 214 22.37 4.33 9.96
C GLU A 214 21.31 4.08 11.03
N LEU A 215 21.77 3.96 12.28
CA LEU A 215 20.89 3.79 13.45
C LEU A 215 20.09 5.07 13.68
N LYS A 216 18.79 4.93 13.87
CA LYS A 216 17.86 6.04 14.10
C LYS A 216 16.93 5.74 15.27
N GLY A 217 16.43 6.80 15.93
CA GLY A 217 15.35 6.66 16.90
C GLY A 217 14.06 6.15 16.26
N GLU A 218 13.32 5.31 16.93
CA GLU A 218 12.04 4.80 16.43
C GLU A 218 11.00 5.92 16.26
N GLU A 219 11.06 6.95 17.08
CA GLU A 219 10.11 8.08 17.09
C GLU A 219 10.27 9.05 15.91
N GLU A 220 11.38 8.97 15.15
CA GLU A 220 11.68 9.92 14.07
C GLU A 220 10.77 9.78 12.86
N PHE A 221 9.98 8.70 12.75
CA PHE A 221 9.23 8.40 11.55
C PHE A 221 7.94 9.20 11.35
N ILE A 222 7.48 9.97 12.35
CA ILE A 222 6.24 10.78 12.25
C ILE A 222 6.52 12.28 12.34
N LYS A 223 7.76 12.73 12.53
CA LYS A 223 8.04 14.17 12.57
C LYS A 223 7.69 14.83 11.25
N LYS A 224 6.71 15.75 11.28
CA LYS A 224 6.56 16.77 10.24
C LYS A 224 7.89 17.52 10.16
N ASN A 225 8.47 17.65 8.97
CA ASN A 225 9.49 18.66 8.75
C ASN A 225 8.83 20.00 9.06
N SER A 226 9.17 20.57 10.21
CA SER A 226 8.78 21.92 10.64
C SER A 226 9.51 22.98 9.83
#